data_35dc5fed372b58b5c213825001065b1c
#
_entry.id   35dc5fed372b58b5c213825001065b1c
#
_cell.length_a   1.000
_cell.length_b   1.000
_cell.length_c   1.000
_cell.angle_alpha   90.00
_cell.angle_beta   90.00
_cell.angle_gamma   90.00
#
_symmetry.space_group_name_H-M   'P 1'
#
loop_
_entity.id
_entity.type
_entity.pdbx_description
1 polymer ?
#
loop_
_entity_poly.entity_id
_entity_poly.type
_entity_poly.pdbx_seq_one_letter_code
_entity_poly.pdbx_strand_id
1 'polypeptide(L)'
;LIISGDKDFMQLQKYDNVAQYSPMQKKFLKTDHPDLFLKEHIIRGDEGDGVPNFLSDDDTFVVDTKRQTPIRQVKLDVWLSQPPEAFCETPEMLTKYERNRKLIDLSNVPVEVEQAIINEYKA
;
A
#
# COMPACT_ATOMS: atom_id res chain seq x y z
N LEU A 1 -11.58 4.96 16.63
CA LEU A 1 -11.60 3.50 16.45
C LEU A 1 -12.10 3.14 15.06
N ILE A 2 -11.32 2.34 14.35
CA ILE A 2 -11.71 1.80 13.05
C ILE A 2 -12.15 0.35 13.26
N ILE A 3 -13.36 0.01 12.83
CA ILE A 3 -13.89 -1.35 12.92
C ILE A 3 -13.85 -1.95 11.51
N SER A 4 -12.74 -2.59 11.17
CA SER A 4 -12.52 -3.19 9.86
C SER A 4 -11.32 -4.14 9.91
N GLY A 5 -11.39 -5.24 9.15
CA GLY A 5 -10.27 -6.13 8.94
C GLY A 5 -9.39 -5.74 7.75
N ASP A 6 -9.71 -4.64 7.07
CA ASP A 6 -8.97 -4.20 5.89
C ASP A 6 -7.57 -3.72 6.26
N LYS A 7 -6.57 -4.34 5.65
CA LYS A 7 -5.16 -4.03 5.91
C LYS A 7 -4.76 -2.62 5.48
N ASP A 8 -5.48 -2.01 4.55
CA ASP A 8 -5.17 -0.65 4.10
C ASP A 8 -5.30 0.36 5.24
N PHE A 9 -6.21 0.14 6.18
CA PHE A 9 -6.37 1.02 7.33
C PHE A 9 -5.21 0.94 8.34
N MET A 10 -4.36 -0.08 8.26
CA MET A 10 -3.19 -0.18 9.12
C MET A 10 -2.20 0.98 8.90
N GLN A 11 -2.24 1.62 7.75
CA GLN A 11 -1.47 2.84 7.47
C GLN A 11 -1.81 3.98 8.43
N LEU A 12 -3.06 4.05 8.88
CA LEU A 12 -3.53 5.12 9.77
C LEU A 12 -3.04 4.96 11.21
N GLN A 13 -2.44 3.82 11.54
CA GLN A 13 -1.82 3.60 12.85
C GLN A 13 -0.53 4.42 13.05
N LYS A 14 -0.09 5.15 12.01
CA LYS A 14 0.93 6.20 12.18
C LYS A 14 0.46 7.32 13.11
N TYR A 15 -0.84 7.47 13.31
CA TYR A 15 -1.42 8.40 14.25
C TYR A 15 -1.67 7.70 15.59
N ASP A 16 -1.20 8.30 16.68
CA ASP A 16 -1.24 7.71 18.02
C ASP A 16 -2.67 7.46 18.53
N ASN A 17 -3.64 8.23 18.04
CA ASN A 17 -5.03 8.14 18.48
C ASN A 17 -5.88 7.18 17.64
N VAL A 18 -5.27 6.42 16.75
CA VAL A 18 -5.97 5.46 15.87
C VAL A 18 -5.78 4.05 16.37
N ALA A 19 -6.89 3.32 16.55
CA ALA A 19 -6.91 1.89 16.83
C ALA A 19 -7.80 1.20 15.80
N GLN A 20 -7.49 -0.03 15.47
CA GLN A 20 -8.24 -0.83 14.51
C GLN A 20 -8.65 -2.17 15.11
N TYR A 21 -9.94 -2.49 15.01
CA TYR A 21 -10.48 -3.77 15.46
C TYR A 21 -11.07 -4.54 14.28
N SER A 22 -10.68 -5.81 14.15
CA SER A 22 -11.22 -6.71 13.13
C SER A 22 -12.33 -7.59 13.71
N PRO A 23 -13.60 -7.37 13.31
CA PRO A 23 -14.71 -8.23 13.76
C PRO A 23 -14.57 -9.68 13.31
N MET A 24 -14.03 -9.91 12.11
CA MET A 24 -13.83 -11.26 11.58
C MET A 24 -12.81 -12.06 12.39
N GLN A 25 -11.68 -11.43 12.75
CA GLN A 25 -10.63 -12.06 13.55
C GLN A 25 -10.87 -11.94 15.05
N LYS A 26 -11.84 -11.11 15.45
CA LYS A 26 -12.21 -10.83 16.85
C LYS A 26 -11.00 -10.36 17.67
N LYS A 27 -10.19 -9.48 17.09
CA LYS A 27 -9.00 -8.93 17.75
C LYS A 27 -8.66 -7.55 17.22
N PHE A 28 -7.89 -6.80 18.02
CA PHE A 28 -7.27 -5.56 17.55
C PHE A 28 -6.11 -5.89 16.63
N LEU A 29 -6.07 -5.19 15.50
CA LEU A 29 -4.95 -5.26 14.58
C LEU A 29 -3.96 -4.14 14.94
N LYS A 30 -2.69 -4.49 15.12
CA LYS A 30 -1.66 -3.54 15.50
C LYS A 30 -0.41 -3.75 14.66
N THR A 31 0.20 -2.65 14.24
CA THR A 31 1.54 -2.66 13.65
C THR A 31 2.40 -1.63 14.36
N ASP A 32 3.63 -2.03 14.73
CA ASP A 32 4.59 -1.13 15.36
C ASP A 32 5.31 -0.25 14.32
N HIS A 33 5.25 -0.63 13.05
CA HIS A 33 5.93 0.06 11.94
C HIS A 33 4.96 0.27 10.76
N PRO A 34 4.00 1.21 10.88
CA PRO A 34 3.01 1.45 9.81
C PRO A 34 3.65 1.88 8.49
N ASP A 35 4.75 2.63 8.54
CA ASP A 35 5.49 3.08 7.36
C ASP A 35 6.18 1.93 6.62
N LEU A 36 6.76 0.98 7.34
CA LEU A 36 7.34 -0.23 6.73
C LEU A 36 6.26 -1.15 6.18
N PHE A 37 5.14 -1.27 6.88
CA PHE A 37 3.99 -2.02 6.40
C PHE A 37 3.47 -1.45 5.08
N LEU A 38 3.33 -0.13 5.00
CA LEU A 38 2.92 0.56 3.77
C LEU A 38 3.92 0.33 2.64
N LYS A 39 5.21 0.46 2.92
CA LYS A 39 6.27 0.26 1.92
C LYS A 39 6.27 -1.16 1.36
N GLU A 40 6.14 -2.17 2.22
CA GLU A 40 6.01 -3.55 1.79
C GLU A 40 4.79 -3.75 0.89
N HIS A 41 3.66 -3.15 1.26
CA HIS A 41 2.42 -3.23 0.48
C HIS A 41 2.60 -2.59 -0.91
N ILE A 42 3.28 -1.46 -0.99
CA ILE A 42 3.59 -0.81 -2.28
C ILE A 42 4.48 -1.70 -3.15
N ILE A 43 5.50 -2.31 -2.56
CA ILE A 43 6.43 -3.21 -3.27
C ILE A 43 5.69 -4.44 -3.78
N ARG A 44 4.92 -5.10 -2.93
CA ARG A 44 4.21 -6.35 -3.27
C ARG A 44 2.96 -6.12 -4.12
N GLY A 45 2.40 -4.91 -4.12
CA GLY A 45 1.11 -4.63 -4.74
C GLY A 45 -0.05 -5.22 -3.94
N ASP A 46 -1.23 -5.19 -4.52
CA ASP A 46 -2.45 -5.70 -3.92
C ASP A 46 -3.25 -6.47 -4.96
N GLU A 47 -3.11 -7.79 -4.96
CA GLU A 47 -3.78 -8.66 -5.93
C GLU A 47 -5.31 -8.56 -5.82
N GLY A 48 -5.84 -8.43 -4.60
CA GLY A 48 -7.27 -8.28 -4.38
C GLY A 48 -7.87 -7.03 -5.02
N ASP A 49 -7.09 -5.95 -5.08
CA ASP A 49 -7.47 -4.69 -5.72
C ASP A 49 -6.95 -4.56 -7.15
N GLY A 50 -6.34 -5.60 -7.69
CA GLY A 50 -5.83 -5.60 -9.06
C GLY A 50 -4.53 -4.81 -9.26
N VAL A 51 -3.76 -4.58 -8.20
CA VAL A 51 -2.49 -3.84 -8.26
C VAL A 51 -1.33 -4.85 -8.28
N PRO A 52 -0.61 -5.01 -9.41
CA PRO A 52 0.54 -5.90 -9.47
C PRO A 52 1.73 -5.33 -8.70
N ASN A 53 2.68 -6.20 -8.35
CA ASN A 53 3.89 -5.73 -7.67
C ASN A 53 4.72 -4.78 -8.57
N PHE A 54 5.67 -4.09 -7.97
CA PHE A 54 6.42 -3.02 -8.68
C PHE A 54 7.38 -3.52 -9.75
N LEU A 55 7.59 -4.83 -9.86
CA LEU A 55 8.38 -5.42 -10.95
C LEU A 55 7.51 -5.84 -12.14
N SER A 56 6.20 -5.79 -12.01
CA SER A 56 5.25 -6.35 -12.96
C SER A 56 4.51 -5.26 -13.74
N ASP A 57 4.15 -5.58 -14.98
CA ASP A 57 3.46 -4.65 -15.87
C ASP A 57 2.02 -4.38 -15.43
N ASP A 58 1.47 -3.26 -15.89
CA ASP A 58 0.13 -2.80 -15.51
C ASP A 58 -0.98 -3.79 -15.88
N ASP A 59 -0.78 -4.57 -16.95
CA ASP A 59 -1.76 -5.53 -17.45
C ASP A 59 -1.59 -6.96 -16.92
N THR A 60 -0.74 -7.15 -15.91
CA THR A 60 -0.40 -8.47 -15.37
C THR A 60 -1.63 -9.28 -14.95
N PHE A 61 -2.63 -8.65 -14.35
CA PHE A 61 -3.85 -9.34 -13.91
C PHE A 61 -4.99 -9.29 -14.93
N VAL A 62 -4.80 -8.58 -16.03
CA VAL A 62 -5.79 -8.48 -17.11
C VAL A 62 -5.52 -9.51 -18.20
N VAL A 63 -4.24 -9.83 -18.45
CA VAL A 63 -3.83 -10.81 -19.48
C VAL A 63 -3.62 -12.16 -18.81
N ASP A 64 -4.42 -13.15 -19.21
CA ASP A 64 -4.45 -14.49 -18.60
C ASP A 64 -3.09 -15.22 -18.62
N THR A 65 -2.26 -14.93 -19.61
CA THR A 65 -0.95 -15.56 -19.76
C THR A 65 0.15 -14.89 -18.96
N LYS A 66 -0.10 -13.70 -18.41
CA LYS A 66 0.91 -12.96 -17.61
C LYS A 66 0.89 -13.40 -16.15
N ARG A 67 2.08 -13.42 -15.57
CA ARG A 67 2.30 -13.70 -14.16
C ARG A 67 3.11 -12.57 -13.53
N GLN A 68 2.89 -12.33 -12.25
CA GLN A 68 3.74 -11.40 -11.50
C GLN A 68 5.18 -11.90 -11.45
N THR A 69 6.13 -10.98 -11.56
CA THR A 69 7.54 -11.28 -11.29
C THR A 69 7.67 -11.61 -9.80
N PRO A 70 8.23 -12.80 -9.44
CA PRO A 70 8.33 -13.17 -8.03
C PRO A 70 9.32 -12.27 -7.27
N ILE A 71 8.99 -11.99 -6.00
CA ILE A 71 9.82 -11.21 -5.09
C ILE A 71 10.25 -12.13 -3.94
N ARG A 72 11.56 -12.33 -3.81
CA ARG A 72 12.12 -13.14 -2.73
C ARG A 72 12.18 -12.31 -1.44
N GLN A 73 11.91 -12.96 -0.32
CA GLN A 73 11.91 -12.31 0.99
C GLN A 73 13.25 -11.64 1.33
N VAL A 74 14.37 -12.26 0.95
CA VAL A 74 15.72 -11.71 1.20
C VAL A 74 15.88 -10.36 0.50
N LYS A 75 15.42 -10.24 -0.74
CA LYS A 75 15.46 -8.97 -1.48
C LYS A 75 14.52 -7.93 -0.87
N LEU A 76 13.32 -8.35 -0.49
CA LEU A 76 12.36 -7.47 0.15
C LEU A 76 12.93 -6.86 1.43
N ASP A 77 13.57 -7.66 2.27
CA ASP A 77 14.17 -7.19 3.52
C ASP A 77 15.23 -6.11 3.27
N VAL A 78 16.03 -6.27 2.22
CA VAL A 78 17.03 -5.26 1.82
C VAL A 78 16.34 -3.99 1.33
N TRP A 79 15.33 -4.12 0.49
CA TRP A 79 14.59 -2.98 -0.06
C TRP A 79 13.87 -2.19 1.01
N LEU A 80 13.34 -2.85 2.03
CA LEU A 80 12.66 -2.18 3.14
C LEU A 80 13.62 -1.26 3.94
N SER A 81 14.91 -1.55 3.93
CA SER A 81 15.92 -0.73 4.61
C SER A 81 16.49 0.40 3.74
N GLN A 82 16.09 0.49 2.48
CA GLN A 82 16.62 1.46 1.52
C GLN A 82 15.50 2.38 1.00
N PRO A 83 15.82 3.64 0.58
CA PRO A 83 14.85 4.48 -0.11
C PRO A 83 14.58 3.94 -1.52
N PRO A 84 13.40 4.25 -2.11
CA PRO A 84 13.04 3.76 -3.44
C PRO A 84 14.08 4.10 -4.52
N GLU A 85 14.71 5.25 -4.44
CA GLU A 85 15.74 5.69 -5.39
C GLU A 85 16.97 4.79 -5.37
N ALA A 86 17.23 4.14 -4.22
CA ALA A 86 18.39 3.25 -4.06
C ALA A 86 18.12 1.84 -4.58
N PHE A 87 16.91 1.29 -4.37
CA PHE A 87 16.64 -0.08 -4.81
C PHE A 87 15.96 -0.19 -6.17
N CYS A 88 15.38 0.88 -6.69
CA CYS A 88 14.85 0.91 -8.05
C CYS A 88 16.02 1.15 -9.03
N GLU A 89 16.55 0.07 -9.58
CA GLU A 89 17.75 0.10 -10.43
C GLU A 89 17.48 0.73 -11.80
N THR A 90 16.24 0.75 -12.25
CA THR A 90 15.85 1.30 -13.55
C THR A 90 14.74 2.34 -13.39
N PRO A 91 14.60 3.29 -14.36
CA PRO A 91 13.49 4.24 -14.35
C PRO A 91 12.12 3.55 -14.38
N GLU A 92 12.01 2.40 -15.02
CA GLU A 92 10.77 1.62 -15.11
C GLU A 92 10.36 1.07 -13.74
N MET A 93 11.31 0.57 -12.96
CA MET A 93 11.05 0.11 -11.59
C MET A 93 10.52 1.25 -10.72
N LEU A 94 11.14 2.42 -10.81
CA LEU A 94 10.70 3.60 -10.06
C LEU A 94 9.29 4.04 -10.49
N THR A 95 9.01 4.03 -11.77
CA THR A 95 7.70 4.38 -12.33
C THR A 95 6.63 3.43 -11.79
N LYS A 96 6.90 2.13 -11.76
CA LYS A 96 5.96 1.13 -11.25
C LYS A 96 5.81 1.21 -9.74
N TYR A 97 6.86 1.53 -9.01
CA TYR A 97 6.79 1.80 -7.57
C TYR A 97 5.86 3.00 -7.29
N GLU A 98 6.04 4.10 -8.00
CA GLU A 98 5.20 5.29 -7.88
C GLU A 98 3.74 5.02 -8.29
N ARG A 99 3.52 4.20 -9.31
CA ARG A 99 2.18 3.72 -9.69
C ARG A 99 1.48 3.07 -8.48
N ASN A 100 2.17 2.13 -7.83
CA ASN A 100 1.61 1.43 -6.68
C ASN A 100 1.43 2.36 -5.48
N ARG A 101 2.36 3.27 -5.25
CA ARG A 101 2.25 4.25 -4.17
C ARG A 101 1.01 5.12 -4.34
N LYS A 102 0.72 5.57 -5.55
CA LYS A 102 -0.48 6.38 -5.83
C LYS A 102 -1.78 5.63 -5.58
N LEU A 103 -1.78 4.32 -5.78
CA LEU A 103 -2.98 3.49 -5.62
C LEU A 103 -3.17 3.00 -4.19
N ILE A 104 -2.10 2.80 -3.43
CA ILE A 104 -2.12 2.12 -2.13
C ILE A 104 -1.99 3.11 -0.97
N ASP A 105 -1.16 4.16 -1.11
CA ASP A 105 -0.91 5.13 -0.04
C ASP A 105 -2.13 6.04 0.14
N LEU A 106 -2.78 5.93 1.30
CA LEU A 106 -3.96 6.72 1.63
C LEU A 106 -3.67 8.22 1.77
N SER A 107 -2.40 8.60 1.94
CA SER A 107 -2.01 10.02 1.97
C SER A 107 -2.03 10.67 0.59
N ASN A 108 -2.16 9.89 -0.48
CA ASN A 108 -2.13 10.35 -1.85
C ASN A 108 -3.54 10.56 -2.43
N VAL A 109 -4.44 11.13 -1.66
CA VAL A 109 -5.80 11.48 -2.10
C VAL A 109 -5.76 12.86 -2.79
N PRO A 110 -6.39 13.03 -3.98
CA PRO A 110 -6.46 14.35 -4.61
C PRO A 110 -7.09 15.40 -3.69
N VAL A 111 -6.51 16.59 -3.67
CA VAL A 111 -6.94 17.69 -2.76
C VAL A 111 -8.42 18.00 -2.94
N GLU A 112 -8.92 17.96 -4.16
CA GLU A 112 -10.33 18.25 -4.48
C GLU A 112 -11.27 17.22 -3.81
N VAL A 113 -10.88 15.94 -3.81
CA VAL A 113 -11.66 14.87 -3.16
C VAL A 113 -11.62 15.02 -1.66
N GLU A 114 -10.45 15.26 -1.09
CA GLU A 114 -10.27 15.49 0.34
C GLU A 114 -11.10 16.67 0.81
N GLN A 115 -11.05 17.80 0.10
CA GLN A 115 -11.81 18.99 0.44
C GLN A 115 -13.31 18.76 0.35
N ALA A 116 -13.78 18.00 -0.65
CA ALA A 116 -15.19 17.68 -0.80
C ALA A 116 -15.69 16.83 0.39
N ILE A 117 -14.89 15.86 0.86
CA ILE A 117 -15.23 15.03 2.02
C ILE A 117 -15.30 15.89 3.28
N ILE A 118 -14.32 16.77 3.51
CA ILE A 118 -14.29 17.65 4.68
C ILE A 118 -15.50 18.59 4.67
N ASN A 119 -15.83 19.16 3.53
CA ASN A 119 -16.97 20.07 3.39
C ASN A 119 -18.30 19.36 3.69
N GLU A 120 -18.46 18.14 3.22
CA GLU A 120 -19.66 17.34 3.48
C GLU A 120 -19.79 16.99 4.96
N TYR A 121 -18.70 16.62 5.62
CA TYR A 121 -18.67 16.35 7.04
C TYR A 121 -19.05 17.56 7.90
N LYS A 122 -18.64 18.77 7.48
CA LYS A 122 -18.92 20.02 8.18
C LYS A 122 -20.33 20.58 7.92
N ALA A 123 -20.96 20.11 6.85
CA ALA A 123 -22.33 20.50 6.55
C ALA A 123 -23.31 19.84 7.54
#